data_94cc9962f42f07dcb3ee9ece59737290
#
_entry.id   94cc9962f42f07dcb3ee9ece59737290
#
_cell.length_a   1.000
_cell.length_b   1.000
_cell.length_c   1.000
_cell.angle_alpha   90.00
_cell.angle_beta   90.00
_cell.angle_gamma   90.00
#
_symmetry.space_group_name_H-M   'P 1'
#
loop_
_entity.id
_entity.type
_entity.pdbx_description
1 polymer ?
#
loop_
_entity_poly.entity_id
_entity_poly.type
_entity_poly.pdbx_seq_one_letter_code
_entity_poly.pdbx_strand_id
1 'polypeptide(L)'
;NNALMASIPNHPFIKTIIENVFQYKRSSRELLWGEKILEILNTTGPLLLVKLYEEYPDKESIYLIPAKYVSPFTDKEIKLLRQGYESDELENKLEEAYSIHYFFNGWV
;
A
#
# COMPACT_ATOMS: atom_id res chain seq x y z
N ASN A 1 -0.64 1.41 -3.46
CA ASN A 1 -0.26 1.15 -2.08
C ASN A 1 -1.53 1.04 -1.22
N ASN A 2 -1.43 0.43 -0.06
CA ASN A 2 -2.54 0.16 0.87
C ASN A 2 -2.46 1.03 2.15
N ALA A 3 -1.88 2.21 2.04
CA ALA A 3 -1.70 3.14 3.16
C ALA A 3 -3.04 3.62 3.76
N LEU A 4 -4.08 3.70 2.91
CA LEU A 4 -5.44 4.02 3.34
C LEU A 4 -6.43 3.11 2.60
N MET A 5 -7.29 2.46 3.37
CA MET A 5 -8.40 1.64 2.87
C MET A 5 -9.66 1.93 3.67
N ALA A 6 -10.79 2.03 3.00
CA ALA A 6 -12.10 2.15 3.63
C ALA A 6 -13.13 1.34 2.85
N SER A 7 -14.16 0.86 3.51
CA SER A 7 -15.21 0.05 2.89
C SER A 7 -16.52 0.16 3.65
N ILE A 8 -17.62 -0.02 2.95
CA ILE A 8 -18.89 -0.37 3.59
C ILE A 8 -18.79 -1.80 4.18
N PRO A 9 -19.58 -2.12 5.20
CA PRO A 9 -19.63 -3.47 5.75
C PRO A 9 -19.94 -4.52 4.67
N ASN A 10 -19.26 -5.67 4.75
CA ASN A 10 -19.49 -6.83 3.87
C ASN A 10 -19.24 -6.58 2.36
N HIS A 11 -18.44 -5.58 1.99
CA HIS A 11 -18.11 -5.38 0.58
C HIS A 11 -17.41 -6.63 0.00
N PRO A 12 -17.87 -7.18 -1.15
CA PRO A 12 -17.34 -8.44 -1.69
C PRO A 12 -15.84 -8.42 -1.97
N PHE A 13 -15.28 -7.31 -2.39
CA PHE A 13 -13.84 -7.18 -2.61
C PHE A 13 -13.02 -7.35 -1.32
N ILE A 14 -13.48 -6.78 -0.21
CA ILE A 14 -12.83 -6.96 1.11
C ILE A 14 -12.87 -8.42 1.51
N LYS A 15 -13.99 -9.12 1.29
CA LYS A 15 -14.08 -10.56 1.52
C LYS A 15 -13.06 -11.34 0.69
N THR A 16 -12.91 -11.01 -0.60
CA THR A 16 -11.89 -11.60 -1.49
C THR A 16 -10.47 -11.41 -0.94
N ILE A 17 -10.15 -10.21 -0.45
CA ILE A 17 -8.84 -9.94 0.17
C ILE A 17 -8.62 -10.84 1.39
N ILE A 18 -9.58 -10.88 2.30
CA ILE A 18 -9.51 -11.67 3.54
C ILE A 18 -9.30 -13.16 3.22
N GLU A 19 -10.08 -13.71 2.32
CA GLU A 19 -9.99 -15.13 1.91
C GLU A 19 -8.60 -15.45 1.34
N ASN A 20 -8.02 -14.57 0.51
CA ASN A 20 -6.71 -14.78 -0.07
C ASN A 20 -5.58 -14.67 0.94
N VAL A 21 -5.65 -13.71 1.87
CA VAL A 21 -4.65 -13.56 2.94
C VAL A 21 -4.63 -14.80 3.85
N PHE A 22 -5.79 -15.34 4.24
CA PHE A 22 -5.86 -16.50 5.13
C PHE A 22 -5.55 -17.84 4.43
N GLN A 23 -5.60 -17.91 3.10
CA GLN A 23 -5.19 -19.09 2.34
C GLN A 23 -3.67 -19.23 2.23
N TYR A 24 -2.93 -18.19 2.52
CA TYR A 24 -1.48 -18.20 2.42
C TYR A 24 -0.85 -19.16 3.43
N LYS A 25 0.02 -20.05 2.94
CA LYS A 25 0.89 -20.91 3.75
C LYS A 25 2.31 -20.39 3.65
N ARG A 26 2.89 -20.03 4.80
CA ARG A 26 4.29 -19.58 4.87
C ARG A 26 5.21 -20.65 4.28
N SER A 27 6.22 -20.23 3.53
CA SER A 27 7.28 -21.11 3.06
C SER A 27 7.95 -21.82 4.22
N SER A 28 8.16 -23.14 4.09
CA SER A 28 8.87 -23.95 5.09
C SER A 28 10.39 -23.84 4.97
N ARG A 29 10.91 -23.27 3.88
CA ARG A 29 12.35 -23.03 3.69
C ARG A 29 12.77 -21.71 4.28
N GLU A 30 14.03 -21.61 4.69
CA GLU A 30 14.65 -20.35 5.06
C GLU A 30 14.83 -19.48 3.80
N LEU A 31 14.26 -18.28 3.83
CA LEU A 31 14.28 -17.33 2.73
C LEU A 31 15.41 -16.30 2.94
N LEU A 32 16.09 -15.94 1.87
CA LEU A 32 16.96 -14.77 1.85
C LEU A 32 16.14 -13.49 2.06
N TRP A 33 16.76 -12.42 2.54
CA TRP A 33 16.09 -11.18 2.89
C TRP A 33 15.23 -10.62 1.75
N GLY A 34 15.73 -10.57 0.52
CA GLY A 34 14.97 -10.12 -0.64
C GLY A 34 13.79 -11.02 -1.02
N GLU A 35 13.95 -12.35 -0.90
CA GLU A 35 12.86 -13.31 -1.11
C GLU A 35 11.77 -13.17 -0.06
N LYS A 36 12.13 -12.92 1.21
CA LYS A 36 11.18 -12.67 2.30
C LYS A 36 10.32 -11.42 2.05
N ILE A 37 10.92 -10.33 1.58
CA ILE A 37 10.19 -9.12 1.23
C ILE A 37 9.21 -9.40 0.09
N LEU A 38 9.66 -10.04 -0.99
CA LEU A 38 8.80 -10.39 -2.12
C LEU A 38 7.65 -11.32 -1.71
N GLU A 39 7.92 -12.28 -0.84
CA GLU A 39 6.90 -13.16 -0.28
C GLU A 39 5.82 -12.34 0.46
N ILE A 40 6.20 -11.43 1.35
CA ILE A 40 5.27 -10.57 2.09
C ILE A 40 4.46 -9.71 1.13
N LEU A 41 5.10 -9.05 0.17
CA LEU A 41 4.43 -8.17 -0.79
C LEU A 41 3.37 -8.90 -1.63
N ASN A 42 3.65 -10.15 -2.03
CA ASN A 42 2.76 -10.94 -2.87
C ASN A 42 1.67 -11.71 -2.12
N THR A 43 1.82 -11.90 -0.81
CA THR A 43 0.92 -12.77 -0.04
C THR A 43 0.02 -12.03 0.93
N THR A 44 0.50 -10.96 1.52
CA THR A 44 -0.24 -10.14 2.49
C THR A 44 -0.07 -8.64 2.26
N GLY A 45 0.77 -8.27 1.32
CA GLY A 45 1.14 -6.89 1.04
C GLY A 45 0.47 -6.28 -0.20
N PRO A 46 0.95 -5.11 -0.62
CA PRO A 46 0.32 -4.33 -1.68
C PRO A 46 0.29 -5.01 -3.06
N LEU A 47 1.20 -5.93 -3.37
CA LEU A 47 1.17 -6.65 -4.65
C LEU A 47 0.02 -7.63 -4.72
N LEU A 48 -0.37 -8.27 -3.60
CA LEU A 48 -1.58 -9.06 -3.54
C LEU A 48 -2.81 -8.22 -3.86
N LEU A 49 -2.92 -7.01 -3.28
CA LEU A 49 -4.05 -6.11 -3.56
C LEU A 49 -4.15 -5.71 -5.03
N VAL A 50 -3.01 -5.40 -5.67
CA VAL A 50 -2.98 -5.07 -7.11
C VAL A 50 -3.51 -6.25 -7.92
N LYS A 51 -2.99 -7.45 -7.68
CA LYS A 51 -3.43 -8.67 -8.37
C LYS A 51 -4.94 -8.91 -8.20
N LEU A 52 -5.43 -8.87 -6.97
CA LEU A 52 -6.86 -9.10 -6.67
C LEU A 52 -7.75 -8.03 -7.32
N TYR A 53 -7.30 -6.76 -7.32
CA TYR A 53 -8.02 -5.69 -8.01
C TYR A 53 -8.04 -5.90 -9.53
N GLU A 54 -6.94 -6.29 -10.15
CA GLU A 54 -6.88 -6.55 -11.59
C GLU A 54 -7.82 -7.68 -12.01
N GLU A 55 -7.94 -8.72 -11.20
CA GLU A 55 -8.81 -9.87 -11.41
C GLU A 55 -10.28 -9.61 -11.01
N TYR A 56 -10.57 -8.58 -10.23
CA TYR A 56 -11.91 -8.30 -9.71
C TYR A 56 -12.85 -7.78 -10.81
N PRO A 57 -14.03 -8.42 -11.03
CA PRO A 57 -14.87 -8.10 -12.17
C PRO A 57 -15.63 -6.76 -12.03
N ASP A 58 -16.06 -6.41 -10.82
CA ASP A 58 -16.86 -5.20 -10.55
C ASP A 58 -15.97 -4.04 -10.05
N LYS A 59 -15.16 -3.52 -10.96
CA LYS A 59 -14.25 -2.39 -10.65
C LYS A 59 -15.00 -1.07 -10.36
N GLU A 60 -16.23 -0.93 -10.83
CA GLU A 60 -17.04 0.27 -10.60
C GLU A 60 -17.44 0.42 -9.12
N SER A 61 -17.50 -0.68 -8.38
CA SER A 61 -17.73 -0.67 -6.93
C SER A 61 -16.51 -0.26 -6.10
N ILE A 62 -15.34 -0.05 -6.75
CA ILE A 62 -14.07 0.27 -6.09
C ILE A 62 -13.59 1.64 -6.56
N TYR A 63 -13.45 2.58 -5.63
CA TYR A 63 -12.84 3.88 -5.90
C TYR A 63 -11.35 3.88 -5.52
N LEU A 64 -10.49 4.14 -6.51
CA LEU A 64 -9.05 4.31 -6.27
C LEU A 64 -8.76 5.78 -5.96
N ILE A 65 -8.43 6.07 -4.71
CA ILE A 65 -8.11 7.42 -4.26
C ILE A 65 -6.80 7.86 -4.92
N PRO A 66 -6.74 9.03 -5.60
CA PRO A 66 -5.50 9.55 -6.15
C PRO A 66 -4.42 9.71 -5.08
N ALA A 67 -3.22 9.24 -5.36
CA ALA A 67 -2.11 9.23 -4.41
C ALA A 67 -1.78 10.61 -3.84
N LYS A 68 -1.96 11.68 -4.61
CA LYS A 68 -1.72 13.06 -4.19
C LYS A 68 -2.52 13.48 -2.95
N TYR A 69 -3.66 12.84 -2.68
CA TYR A 69 -4.51 13.16 -1.52
C TYR A 69 -4.14 12.40 -0.24
N VAL A 70 -3.56 11.21 -0.36
CA VAL A 70 -3.38 10.32 0.80
C VAL A 70 -1.97 9.76 0.97
N SER A 71 -1.12 9.89 -0.05
CA SER A 71 0.27 9.43 -0.05
C SER A 71 1.06 10.21 -1.12
N PRO A 72 1.19 11.55 -0.99
CA PRO A 72 1.70 12.43 -2.04
C PRO A 72 3.19 12.27 -2.30
N PHE A 73 3.92 11.70 -1.35
CA PHE A 73 5.38 11.60 -1.40
C PHE A 73 5.85 10.18 -1.70
N THR A 74 6.95 10.09 -2.43
CA THR A 74 7.74 8.87 -2.58
C THR A 74 8.58 8.62 -1.33
N ASP A 75 9.10 7.39 -1.17
CA ASP A 75 10.04 7.05 -0.08
C ASP A 75 11.28 8.00 -0.07
N LYS A 76 11.77 8.36 -1.26
CA LYS A 76 12.89 9.29 -1.41
C LYS A 76 12.56 10.70 -0.91
N GLU A 77 11.40 11.22 -1.27
CA GLU A 77 10.94 12.55 -0.82
C GLU A 77 10.71 12.58 0.69
N ILE A 78 10.13 11.53 1.27
CA ILE A 78 9.99 11.41 2.73
C ILE A 78 11.34 11.43 3.43
N LYS A 79 12.36 10.75 2.89
CA LYS A 79 13.72 10.79 3.46
C LYS A 79 14.32 12.20 3.41
N LEU A 80 14.09 12.95 2.33
CA LEU A 80 14.51 14.35 2.20
C LEU A 80 13.81 15.26 3.22
N LEU A 81 12.48 15.15 3.36
CA LEU A 81 11.70 15.89 4.34
C LEU A 81 12.17 15.63 5.77
N ARG A 82 12.47 14.40 6.11
CA ARG A 82 13.02 14.02 7.43
C ARG A 82 14.41 14.59 7.70
N GLN A 83 15.17 14.90 6.67
CA GLN A 83 16.46 15.59 6.75
C GLN A 83 16.33 17.13 6.81
N GLY A 84 15.10 17.64 6.81
CA GLY A 84 14.83 19.08 6.83
C GLY A 84 14.93 19.75 5.45
N TYR A 85 14.88 18.97 4.36
CA TYR A 85 14.85 19.54 3.01
C TYR A 85 13.48 20.14 2.73
N GLU A 86 13.48 21.39 2.27
CA GLU A 86 12.28 22.16 1.92
C GLU A 86 12.34 22.55 0.45
N SER A 87 11.20 22.54 -0.24
CA SER A 87 11.03 23.08 -1.59
C SER A 87 9.57 23.41 -1.84
N ASP A 88 9.31 24.37 -2.72
CA ASP A 88 7.95 24.75 -3.10
C ASP A 88 7.15 23.56 -3.65
N GLU A 89 7.80 22.64 -4.36
CA GLU A 89 7.14 21.43 -4.89
C GLU A 89 6.65 20.51 -3.76
N LEU A 90 7.46 20.28 -2.73
CA LEU A 90 7.07 19.44 -1.58
C LEU A 90 6.00 20.14 -0.74
N GLU A 91 6.08 21.44 -0.58
CA GLU A 91 5.07 22.24 0.13
C GLU A 91 3.71 22.20 -0.58
N ASN A 92 3.67 22.38 -1.90
CA ASN A 92 2.45 22.28 -2.69
C ASN A 92 1.81 20.88 -2.59
N LYS A 93 2.62 19.81 -2.62
CA LYS A 93 2.12 18.43 -2.40
C LYS A 93 1.51 18.26 -1.01
N LEU A 94 2.09 18.89 0.01
CA LEU A 94 1.61 18.84 1.38
C LEU A 94 0.26 19.56 1.55
N GLU A 95 0.10 20.72 0.93
CA GLU A 95 -1.13 21.50 1.00
C GLU A 95 -2.34 20.78 0.37
N GLU A 96 -2.13 19.99 -0.69
CA GLU A 96 -3.19 19.21 -1.33
C GLU A 96 -3.54 17.91 -0.58
N ALA A 97 -2.70 17.46 0.33
CA ALA A 97 -2.83 16.14 0.95
C ALA A 97 -3.68 16.17 2.23
N TYR A 98 -4.53 15.15 2.40
CA TYR A 98 -5.28 14.89 3.63
C TYR A 98 -4.54 13.97 4.60
N SER A 99 -3.56 13.19 4.10
CA SER A 99 -2.72 12.31 4.89
C SER A 99 -1.37 12.06 4.23
N ILE A 100 -0.40 11.57 5.03
CA ILE A 100 0.96 11.27 4.57
C ILE A 100 1.34 9.87 5.01
N HIS A 101 1.91 9.10 4.09
CA HIS A 101 2.52 7.80 4.39
C HIS A 101 4.03 7.95 4.54
N TYR A 102 4.57 7.62 5.70
CA TYR A 102 5.98 7.89 6.04
C TYR A 102 6.97 6.81 5.64
N PHE A 103 6.53 5.66 5.15
CA PHE A 103 7.40 4.55 4.68
C PHE A 103 8.48 4.13 5.71
N PHE A 104 8.11 3.96 6.96
CA PHE A 104 9.09 3.60 8.01
C PHE A 104 9.68 2.19 7.85
N ASN A 105 9.04 1.31 7.08
CA ASN A 105 9.48 -0.07 6.84
C ASN A 105 9.81 -0.86 8.12
N GLY A 106 9.10 -0.58 9.22
CA GLY A 106 9.38 -1.16 10.53
C GLY A 106 9.06 -2.66 10.70
N TRP A 107 8.57 -3.28 9.62
CA TRP A 107 8.22 -4.70 9.57
C TRP A 107 9.33 -5.58 8.92
N VAL A 108 10.45 -5.00 8.59
CA VAL A 108 11.59 -5.67 7.93
C VAL A 108 12.70 -5.93 8.92
#